data_b3adb830f339fe5d9b2cb4bc2b5ed6d2
#
_entry.id   b3adb830f339fe5d9b2cb4bc2b5ed6d2
#
_cell.length_a   1.000
_cell.length_b   1.000
_cell.length_c   1.000
_cell.angle_alpha   90.00
_cell.angle_beta   90.00
_cell.angle_gamma   90.00
#
_symmetry.space_group_name_H-M   'P 1'
#
loop_
_entity.id
_entity.type
_entity.pdbx_description
1 polymer ?
#
loop_
_entity_poly.entity_id
_entity_poly.type
_entity_poly.pdbx_seq_one_letter_code
_entity_poly.pdbx_strand_id
1 'polypeptide(L)' 'MSNFIDMYGHKIEVTKCKDGVEINITGKGSHMFAVLNNYKAQELGKAIINASGGLKL' A
#
# COMPACT_ATOMS: atom_id res chain seq x y z
N MET A 1 -1.68 10.67 -4.32
CA MET A 1 -1.13 10.22 -3.03
C MET A 1 -2.27 9.86 -2.09
N SER A 2 -2.18 8.70 -1.46
CA SER A 2 -3.18 8.24 -0.49
C SER A 2 -2.49 7.90 0.82
N ASN A 3 -3.12 8.26 1.91
CA ASN A 3 -2.58 8.04 3.25
C ASN A 3 -3.57 7.25 4.09
N PHE A 4 -3.06 6.27 4.83
CA PHE A 4 -3.86 5.42 5.69
C PHE A 4 -3.15 5.25 7.02
N ILE A 5 -3.92 5.03 8.07
CA ILE A 5 -3.37 4.67 9.38
C ILE A 5 -3.90 3.27 9.69
N ASP A 6 -3.01 2.35 10.03
CA ASP A 6 -3.42 0.98 10.34
C ASP A 6 -3.93 0.88 11.78
N MET A 7 -4.32 -0.34 12.17
CA MET A 7 -4.90 -0.58 13.50
C MET A 7 -3.90 -0.34 14.64
N TYR A 8 -2.61 -0.31 14.34
CA TYR A 8 -1.55 -0.13 15.34
C TYR A 8 -0.91 1.25 15.27
N GLY A 9 -1.48 2.14 14.46
CA GLY A 9 -0.98 3.51 14.35
C GLY A 9 0.13 3.71 13.34
N HIS A 10 0.43 2.72 12.52
CA HIS A 10 1.42 2.90 11.46
C HIS A 10 0.82 3.70 10.32
N LYS A 11 1.62 4.59 9.76
CA LYS A 11 1.21 5.40 8.62
C LYS A 11 1.59 4.66 7.33
N ILE A 12 0.63 4.51 6.44
CA ILE A 12 0.84 3.87 5.14
C ILE A 12 0.58 4.92 4.07
N GLU A 13 1.58 5.19 3.24
CA GLU A 13 1.45 6.14 2.15
C GLU A 13 1.63 5.43 0.82
N VAL A 14 0.73 5.69 -0.12
CA VAL A 14 0.79 5.13 -1.47
C VAL A 14 0.94 6.31 -2.42
N THR A 15 2.05 6.33 -3.15
CA THR A 15 2.41 7.47 -3.99
C THR A 15 2.81 6.99 -5.39
N LYS A 16 2.33 7.68 -6.40
CA LYS A 16 2.78 7.42 -7.76
C LYS A 16 4.22 7.90 -7.90
N CYS A 17 5.08 7.09 -8.51
CA CYS A 17 6.46 7.47 -8.77
C CYS A 17 6.80 7.16 -10.23
N LYS A 18 8.03 7.51 -10.62
CA LYS A 18 8.47 7.36 -12.00
C LYS A 18 8.37 5.91 -12.49
N ASP A 19 8.72 4.96 -11.64
CA ASP A 19 8.78 3.55 -12.01
C ASP A 19 7.50 2.79 -11.70
N GLY A 20 6.50 3.45 -11.12
CA GLY A 20 5.26 2.80 -10.79
C GLY A 20 4.62 3.37 -9.53
N VAL A 21 4.60 2.58 -8.47
CA VAL A 21 3.96 2.95 -7.20
C VAL A 21 4.92 2.71 -6.06
N GLU A 22 5.05 3.70 -5.19
CA GLU A 22 5.85 3.57 -3.98
C GLU A 22 4.91 3.47 -2.78
N ILE A 23 5.19 2.50 -1.91
CA ILE A 23 4.44 2.30 -0.68
C ILE A 23 5.39 2.52 0.47
N ASN A 24 5.06 3.45 1.37
CA ASN A 24 5.85 3.76 2.56
C ASN A 24 5.05 3.39 3.79
N ILE A 25 5.69 2.71 4.73
CA ILE A 25 5.09 2.35 6.01
C ILE A 25 5.99 2.89 7.11
N THR A 26 5.45 3.79 7.93
CA THR A 26 6.19 4.44 9.01
C THR A 26 5.54 4.12 10.34
N GLY A 27 6.34 3.58 11.26
CA GLY A 27 5.91 3.33 12.62
C GLY A 27 6.87 3.99 13.59
N LYS A 28 6.73 3.67 14.88
CA LYS A 28 7.63 4.21 15.90
C LYS A 28 9.04 3.64 15.68
N GLY A 29 9.97 4.50 15.30
CA GLY A 29 11.36 4.11 15.13
C GLY A 29 11.63 3.19 13.96
N SER A 30 10.68 2.98 13.05
CA SER A 30 10.90 2.15 11.89
C SER A 30 10.25 2.75 10.66
N HIS A 31 10.86 2.46 9.51
CA HIS A 31 10.36 2.91 8.23
C HIS A 31 10.71 1.86 7.18
N MET A 32 9.74 1.48 6.40
CA MET A 32 9.93 0.54 5.31
C MET A 32 9.29 1.12 4.05
N PHE A 33 9.84 0.75 2.91
CA PHE A 33 9.20 1.12 1.67
C PHE A 33 9.40 0.03 0.61
N ALA A 34 8.51 0.04 -0.36
CA ALA A 34 8.59 -0.85 -1.51
C ALA A 34 8.22 -0.05 -2.75
N VAL A 35 8.86 -0.35 -3.86
CA VAL A 35 8.52 0.23 -5.16
C VAL A 35 8.06 -0.89 -6.07
N LEU A 36 6.87 -0.74 -6.61
CA LEU A 36 6.26 -1.75 -7.47
C LEU A 36 5.99 -1.14 -8.83
N ASN A 37 6.25 -1.90 -9.92
CA ASN A 37 5.81 -1.43 -11.21
C ASN A 37 4.27 -1.47 -11.24
N ASN A 38 3.68 -0.84 -12.26
CA ASN A 38 2.22 -0.69 -12.31
C ASN A 38 1.51 -2.04 -12.29
N TYR A 39 2.05 -3.03 -12.97
CA TYR A 39 1.45 -4.36 -13.03
C TYR A 39 1.44 -5.03 -11.64
N LYS A 40 2.58 -4.99 -10.94
CA LYS A 40 2.67 -5.58 -9.61
C LYS A 40 1.84 -4.81 -8.58
N ALA A 41 1.76 -3.49 -8.73
CA ALA A 41 0.92 -2.68 -7.85
C ALA A 41 -0.55 -3.08 -7.99
N GLN A 42 -1.01 -3.33 -9.22
CA GLN A 42 -2.37 -3.77 -9.46
C GLN A 42 -2.62 -5.16 -8.88
N GLU A 43 -1.64 -6.06 -9.00
CA GLU A 43 -1.74 -7.38 -8.38
C GLU A 43 -1.85 -7.29 -6.87
N LEU A 44 -1.05 -6.44 -6.25
CA LEU A 44 -1.12 -6.24 -4.81
C LEU A 44 -2.49 -5.71 -4.39
N GLY A 45 -3.01 -4.73 -5.14
CA GLY A 45 -4.34 -4.20 -4.86
C GLY A 45 -5.42 -5.26 -4.90
N LYS A 46 -5.37 -6.13 -5.91
CA LYS A 46 -6.32 -7.25 -6.02
C LYS A 46 -6.17 -8.23 -4.86
N ALA A 47 -4.93 -8.51 -4.45
CA ALA A 47 -4.68 -9.42 -3.34
C ALA A 47 -5.26 -8.86 -2.04
N ILE A 48 -5.13 -7.56 -1.82
CA ILE A 48 -5.69 -6.90 -0.64
C ILE A 48 -7.22 -7.00 -0.66
N ILE A 49 -7.84 -6.73 -1.79
CA ILE A 49 -9.29 -6.82 -1.93
C ILE A 49 -9.76 -8.26 -1.65
N ASN A 50 -9.08 -9.25 -2.23
CA ASN A 50 -9.44 -10.65 -2.02
C ASN A 50 -9.30 -11.06 -0.56
N ALA A 51 -8.22 -10.64 0.10
CA ALA A 51 -7.99 -10.97 1.50
C ALA A 51 -9.04 -10.36 2.41
N SER A 52 -9.61 -9.23 2.03
CA SER A 52 -10.64 -8.56 2.84
C SER A 52 -12.04 -9.11 2.59
N GLY A 53 -12.17 -10.14 1.76
CA GLY A 53 -13.46 -10.72 1.44
C GLY A 53 -14.01 -10.28 0.08
N GLY A 54 -13.22 -9.55 -0.68
CA GLY A 54 -13.59 -9.06 -2.00
C GLY A 54 -14.53 -7.86 -1.95
N LEU A 55 -14.90 -7.37 -3.12
CA LEU A 55 -15.88 -6.31 -3.24
C LEU A 55 -17.28 -6.93 -3.17
N LYS A 56 -18.04 -6.51 -2.20
CA LYS A 56 -19.44 -6.96 -2.07
C LYS A 56 -20.34 -5.88 -2.61
N LEU A 57 -21.08 -6.21 -3.61
CA LEU A 57 -22.01 -5.31 -4.26
C LEU A 57 -23.43 -5.63 -3.84
#